data_fe1c40af4332094b3468aba8d3fc47d6
#
_entry.id   fe1c40af4332094b3468aba8d3fc47d6
#
_cell.length_a   1.000
_cell.length_b   1.000
_cell.length_c   1.000
_cell.angle_alpha   90.00
_cell.angle_beta   90.00
_cell.angle_gamma   90.00
#
_symmetry.space_group_name_H-M   'P 1'
#
loop_
_entity.id
_entity.type
_entity.pdbx_description
1 polymer ?
#
loop_
_entity_poly.entity_id
_entity_poly.type
_entity_poly.pdbx_seq_one_letter_code
_entity_poly.pdbx_strand_id
1 'polypeptide(L)'
;MDFRYRGQRCREFTAMSDTSANRKQLDSLVKRIEAEITLGSFEYAAYFPGSSNIAKFTQPTLERLNEDSNKRGKSAFFKDFCEVWFGEMESTWRRSYRSTVRSILDLQLIPEFGNREVSDINKANLLQFRASLAKVKHGDKVGFSAGHINRHIVIMRTILTEAADRFNFTPSFQNIKPLKVQKIDVDPFTLPEIQLFISKVRSDYKDYYSVRFFTGMRTAEIDGLKWRFVDFDRRQILIRETWVKGYVEYTKTDGSQREIEMSQPVFEALRHQYLATGHQEYVFSTLSGAPLSNNNVTKRVWYPLLTHLDLRLRRPYQTRHTAATLWLASGESPEWIARQMGHANTEMLFRVYSRYVPNLTRRDGSAFEQLLTNNFAVEGVDHE
;
A
#
# COMPACT_ATOMS: atom_id res chain seq x y z
N MET A 1 2.30 21.13 -34.52
CA MET A 1 1.98 20.87 -33.12
C MET A 1 3.14 20.11 -32.50
N ASP A 2 3.49 20.36 -31.26
CA ASP A 2 4.62 19.73 -30.55
C ASP A 2 4.17 19.42 -29.11
N PHE A 3 4.13 18.17 -28.74
CA PHE A 3 3.68 17.69 -27.42
C PHE A 3 4.40 16.39 -27.04
N ARG A 4 4.25 15.95 -25.78
CA ARG A 4 4.82 14.67 -25.33
C ARG A 4 3.71 13.65 -25.05
N TYR A 5 3.87 12.44 -25.61
CA TYR A 5 2.99 11.32 -25.37
C TYR A 5 3.79 10.07 -25.06
N ARG A 6 3.47 9.35 -23.98
CA ARG A 6 4.18 8.15 -23.50
C ARG A 6 5.71 8.34 -23.43
N GLY A 7 6.14 9.53 -22.94
CA GLY A 7 7.55 9.88 -22.80
C GLY A 7 8.27 10.31 -24.08
N GLN A 8 7.63 10.17 -25.25
CA GLN A 8 8.20 10.56 -26.55
C GLN A 8 7.70 11.96 -26.97
N ARG A 9 8.59 12.70 -27.63
CA ARG A 9 8.23 13.98 -28.26
C ARG A 9 7.55 13.73 -29.59
N CYS A 10 6.33 14.22 -29.74
CA CYS A 10 5.53 14.10 -30.95
C CYS A 10 5.48 15.44 -31.70
N ARG A 11 5.83 15.43 -32.95
CA ARG A 11 5.69 16.58 -33.82
C ARG A 11 4.76 16.22 -34.96
N GLU A 12 3.62 16.89 -35.01
CA GLU A 12 2.63 16.71 -36.06
C GLU A 12 2.45 18.00 -36.88
N PHE A 13 2.42 17.83 -38.19
CA PHE A 13 2.19 18.92 -39.11
C PHE A 13 0.71 19.08 -39.37
N THR A 14 0.31 20.28 -39.72
CA THR A 14 -1.08 20.62 -40.09
C THR A 14 -1.08 21.29 -41.45
N ALA A 15 -2.14 21.11 -42.21
CA ALA A 15 -2.36 21.78 -43.48
C ALA A 15 -2.81 23.24 -43.33
N MET A 16 -2.99 23.74 -42.09
CA MET A 16 -3.41 25.10 -41.81
C MET A 16 -2.30 26.10 -42.15
N SER A 17 -2.64 27.18 -42.81
CA SER A 17 -1.73 28.31 -43.07
C SER A 17 -1.32 29.02 -41.78
N ASP A 18 -0.11 29.53 -41.72
CA ASP A 18 0.45 30.20 -40.55
C ASP A 18 -0.17 31.59 -40.34
N THR A 19 -1.29 31.65 -39.62
CA THR A 19 -1.99 32.88 -39.23
C THR A 19 -2.12 32.94 -37.71
N SER A 20 -2.28 34.15 -37.15
CA SER A 20 -2.46 34.33 -35.70
C SER A 20 -3.70 33.62 -35.15
N ALA A 21 -4.78 33.53 -35.95
CA ALA A 21 -6.00 32.82 -35.60
C ALA A 21 -5.75 31.30 -35.53
N ASN A 22 -5.08 30.74 -36.55
CA ASN A 22 -4.77 29.32 -36.62
C ASN A 22 -3.76 28.89 -35.54
N ARG A 23 -2.78 29.74 -35.18
CA ARG A 23 -1.89 29.48 -34.03
C ARG A 23 -2.67 29.35 -32.73
N LYS A 24 -3.61 30.27 -32.42
CA LYS A 24 -4.46 30.18 -31.22
C LYS A 24 -5.31 28.91 -31.20
N GLN A 25 -5.84 28.50 -32.35
CA GLN A 25 -6.63 27.25 -32.44
C GLN A 25 -5.78 26.00 -32.20
N LEU A 26 -4.55 25.98 -32.75
CA LEU A 26 -3.61 24.89 -32.53
C LEU A 26 -3.11 24.82 -31.08
N ASP A 27 -2.87 25.96 -30.42
CA ASP A 27 -2.51 26.01 -29.00
C ASP A 27 -3.64 25.47 -28.13
N SER A 28 -4.89 25.76 -28.45
CA SER A 28 -6.04 25.20 -27.74
C SER A 28 -6.16 23.71 -27.96
N LEU A 29 -5.88 23.23 -29.18
CA LEU A 29 -5.88 21.77 -29.46
C LEU A 29 -4.76 21.05 -28.71
N VAL A 30 -3.55 21.62 -28.65
CA VAL A 30 -2.42 21.03 -27.89
C VAL A 30 -2.78 20.93 -26.39
N LYS A 31 -3.36 21.98 -25.80
CA LYS A 31 -3.83 21.96 -24.41
C LYS A 31 -4.87 20.89 -24.16
N ARG A 32 -5.80 20.67 -25.10
CA ARG A 32 -6.79 19.60 -25.03
C ARG A 32 -6.12 18.22 -25.08
N ILE A 33 -5.19 18.02 -26.02
CA ILE A 33 -4.41 16.78 -26.12
C ILE A 33 -3.66 16.49 -24.82
N GLU A 34 -2.98 17.48 -24.23
CA GLU A 34 -2.27 17.34 -22.97
C GLU A 34 -3.21 16.99 -21.79
N ALA A 35 -4.40 17.58 -21.77
CA ALA A 35 -5.43 17.25 -20.78
C ALA A 35 -5.91 15.79 -20.94
N GLU A 36 -6.21 15.37 -22.16
CA GLU A 36 -6.65 13.99 -22.44
C GLU A 36 -5.53 12.97 -22.16
N ILE A 37 -4.27 13.31 -22.43
CA ILE A 37 -3.11 12.49 -22.04
C ILE A 37 -3.05 12.34 -20.52
N THR A 38 -3.27 13.42 -19.79
CA THR A 38 -3.29 13.39 -18.31
C THR A 38 -4.44 12.57 -17.75
N LEU A 39 -5.59 12.60 -18.41
CA LEU A 39 -6.78 11.82 -18.08
C LEU A 39 -6.70 10.36 -18.55
N GLY A 40 -5.72 10.01 -19.41
CA GLY A 40 -5.57 8.68 -19.98
C GLY A 40 -6.58 8.33 -21.09
N SER A 41 -7.29 9.32 -21.63
CA SER A 41 -8.31 9.15 -22.67
C SER A 41 -7.82 9.50 -24.08
N PHE A 42 -6.56 9.93 -24.23
CA PHE A 42 -6.01 10.34 -25.51
C PHE A 42 -5.74 9.16 -26.44
N GLU A 43 -6.35 9.16 -27.62
CA GLU A 43 -6.10 8.21 -28.70
C GLU A 43 -5.39 8.91 -29.88
N TYR A 44 -4.12 8.54 -30.11
CA TYR A 44 -3.29 9.19 -31.12
C TYR A 44 -3.88 9.10 -32.53
N ALA A 45 -4.40 7.94 -32.92
CA ALA A 45 -5.00 7.72 -34.23
C ALA A 45 -6.28 8.51 -34.48
N ALA A 46 -7.03 8.84 -33.45
CA ALA A 46 -8.24 9.67 -33.55
C ALA A 46 -7.91 11.12 -33.90
N TYR A 47 -6.80 11.65 -33.37
CA TYR A 47 -6.35 13.00 -33.64
C TYR A 47 -5.50 13.13 -34.91
N PHE A 48 -4.71 12.10 -35.25
CA PHE A 48 -3.75 12.11 -36.35
C PHE A 48 -3.84 10.85 -37.21
N PRO A 49 -4.98 10.61 -37.91
CA PRO A 49 -5.23 9.32 -38.59
C PRO A 49 -4.24 9.00 -39.74
N GLY A 50 -3.51 10.00 -40.24
CA GLY A 50 -2.49 9.81 -41.28
C GLY A 50 -1.04 9.87 -40.80
N SER A 51 -0.80 9.94 -39.48
CA SER A 51 0.55 10.09 -38.96
C SER A 51 1.35 8.81 -38.95
N SER A 52 2.60 8.88 -39.43
CA SER A 52 3.57 7.79 -39.31
C SER A 52 3.91 7.43 -37.85
N ASN A 53 3.59 8.32 -36.89
CA ASN A 53 3.79 8.08 -35.48
C ASN A 53 2.73 7.15 -34.87
N ILE A 54 1.59 6.89 -35.53
CA ILE A 54 0.57 5.96 -35.05
C ILE A 54 1.19 4.61 -34.70
N ALA A 55 2.06 4.09 -35.60
CA ALA A 55 2.72 2.81 -35.39
C ALA A 55 3.57 2.73 -34.10
N LYS A 56 4.07 3.89 -33.61
CA LYS A 56 4.84 3.98 -32.37
C LYS A 56 3.98 3.88 -31.12
N PHE A 57 2.69 4.22 -31.23
CA PHE A 57 1.75 4.34 -30.12
C PHE A 57 0.62 3.28 -30.17
N THR A 58 0.53 2.51 -31.25
CA THR A 58 -0.35 1.35 -31.30
C THR A 58 0.14 0.36 -30.24
N GLN A 59 -0.75 -0.02 -29.32
CA GLN A 59 -0.39 -1.04 -28.32
C GLN A 59 -0.03 -2.35 -29.03
N PRO A 60 1.11 -2.96 -28.71
CA PRO A 60 1.44 -4.25 -29.26
C PRO A 60 0.37 -5.27 -28.80
N THR A 61 -0.13 -6.07 -29.74
CA THR A 61 -0.98 -7.23 -29.43
C THR A 61 -0.11 -8.47 -29.36
N LEU A 62 -0.54 -9.49 -28.62
CA LEU A 62 0.19 -10.76 -28.53
C LEU A 62 0.36 -11.41 -29.91
N GLU A 63 -0.67 -11.35 -30.75
CA GLU A 63 -0.64 -11.87 -32.13
C GLU A 63 0.47 -11.21 -32.92
N ARG A 64 0.57 -9.89 -32.90
CA ARG A 64 1.62 -9.14 -33.63
C ARG A 64 3.01 -9.45 -33.08
N LEU A 65 3.16 -9.56 -31.74
CA LEU A 65 4.45 -9.97 -31.14
C LEU A 65 4.87 -11.38 -31.58
N ASN A 66 3.94 -12.31 -31.66
CA ASN A 66 4.19 -13.67 -32.13
C ASN A 66 4.56 -13.70 -33.62
N GLU A 67 3.85 -12.95 -34.47
CA GLU A 67 4.19 -12.83 -35.90
C GLU A 67 5.59 -12.24 -36.11
N ASP A 68 5.93 -11.15 -35.39
CA ASP A 68 7.24 -10.52 -35.49
C ASP A 68 8.35 -11.42 -34.93
N SER A 69 8.06 -12.20 -33.91
CA SER A 69 8.97 -13.19 -33.30
C SER A 69 9.21 -14.35 -34.28
N ASN A 70 8.16 -14.88 -34.87
CA ASN A 70 8.27 -15.98 -35.88
C ASN A 70 9.04 -15.54 -37.11
N LYS A 71 8.82 -14.33 -37.62
CA LYS A 71 9.58 -13.79 -38.77
C LYS A 71 11.06 -13.61 -38.47
N ARG A 72 11.43 -13.31 -37.21
CA ARG A 72 12.82 -13.11 -36.79
C ARG A 72 13.49 -14.37 -36.26
N GLY A 73 12.73 -15.43 -35.96
CA GLY A 73 13.22 -16.62 -35.25
C GLY A 73 13.66 -16.34 -33.82
N LYS A 74 13.10 -15.28 -33.18
CA LYS A 74 13.50 -14.75 -31.88
C LYS A 74 12.28 -14.32 -31.07
N SER A 75 12.43 -14.21 -29.76
CA SER A 75 11.34 -13.76 -28.89
C SER A 75 11.04 -12.26 -29.01
N ALA A 76 9.98 -11.79 -28.36
CA ALA A 76 9.62 -10.38 -28.34
C ALA A 76 10.61 -9.54 -27.51
N PHE A 77 10.71 -8.24 -27.82
CA PHE A 77 11.41 -7.31 -26.95
C PHE A 77 10.68 -7.13 -25.62
N PHE A 78 11.45 -7.03 -24.54
CA PHE A 78 10.92 -6.93 -23.18
C PHE A 78 9.93 -5.76 -23.01
N LYS A 79 10.22 -4.58 -23.56
CA LYS A 79 9.31 -3.42 -23.49
C LYS A 79 7.95 -3.70 -24.11
N ASP A 80 7.92 -4.34 -25.28
CA ASP A 80 6.70 -4.59 -26.02
C ASP A 80 5.88 -5.67 -25.34
N PHE A 81 6.55 -6.72 -24.85
CA PHE A 81 5.91 -7.76 -24.05
C PHE A 81 5.33 -7.24 -22.73
N CYS A 82 6.04 -6.32 -22.03
CA CYS A 82 5.54 -5.70 -20.81
C CYS A 82 4.24 -4.94 -21.02
N GLU A 83 4.06 -4.25 -22.16
CA GLU A 83 2.81 -3.52 -22.42
C GLU A 83 1.63 -4.50 -22.63
N VAL A 84 1.85 -5.58 -23.38
CA VAL A 84 0.83 -6.63 -23.58
C VAL A 84 0.47 -7.26 -22.23
N TRP A 85 1.48 -7.74 -21.50
CA TRP A 85 1.31 -8.37 -20.20
C TRP A 85 0.61 -7.46 -19.19
N PHE A 86 0.99 -6.18 -19.14
CA PHE A 86 0.37 -5.23 -18.22
C PHE A 86 -1.10 -5.02 -18.58
N GLY A 87 -1.44 -4.84 -19.86
CA GLY A 87 -2.82 -4.64 -20.32
C GLY A 87 -3.72 -5.84 -20.01
N GLU A 88 -3.21 -7.07 -20.12
CA GLU A 88 -3.95 -8.28 -19.79
C GLU A 88 -4.16 -8.45 -18.27
N MET A 89 -3.13 -8.13 -17.50
CA MET A 89 -3.13 -8.36 -16.05
C MET A 89 -3.76 -7.23 -15.23
N GLU A 90 -3.80 -6.00 -15.75
CA GLU A 90 -4.21 -4.82 -14.95
C GLU A 90 -5.63 -4.91 -14.41
N SER A 91 -6.54 -5.60 -15.10
CA SER A 91 -7.93 -5.82 -14.67
C SER A 91 -8.03 -6.68 -13.42
N THR A 92 -7.05 -7.54 -13.17
CA THR A 92 -6.98 -8.43 -11.99
C THR A 92 -6.42 -7.72 -10.76
N TRP A 93 -5.82 -6.55 -10.95
CA TRP A 93 -5.13 -5.84 -9.89
C TRP A 93 -5.93 -4.68 -9.32
N ARG A 94 -5.74 -4.47 -8.02
CA ARG A 94 -6.20 -3.23 -7.41
C ARG A 94 -5.45 -2.03 -7.99
N ARG A 95 -6.13 -0.90 -8.04
CA ARG A 95 -5.58 0.36 -8.56
C ARG A 95 -4.23 0.74 -7.95
N SER A 96 -4.08 0.60 -6.64
CA SER A 96 -2.83 0.90 -5.93
C SER A 96 -1.67 -0.02 -6.32
N TYR A 97 -1.95 -1.30 -6.56
CA TYR A 97 -0.95 -2.27 -7.02
C TYR A 97 -0.61 -2.06 -8.50
N ARG A 98 -1.62 -1.83 -9.36
CA ARG A 98 -1.44 -1.46 -10.77
C ARG A 98 -0.51 -0.26 -10.92
N SER A 99 -0.75 0.83 -10.17
CA SER A 99 0.12 2.01 -10.14
C SER A 99 1.56 1.67 -9.69
N THR A 100 1.72 0.72 -8.76
CA THR A 100 3.04 0.29 -8.30
C THR A 100 3.78 -0.53 -9.37
N VAL A 101 3.09 -1.46 -10.03
CA VAL A 101 3.66 -2.25 -11.13
C VAL A 101 4.06 -1.34 -12.28
N ARG A 102 3.17 -0.41 -12.71
CA ARG A 102 3.46 0.56 -13.77
C ARG A 102 4.69 1.39 -13.45
N SER A 103 4.79 1.93 -12.24
CA SER A 103 5.96 2.70 -11.82
C SER A 103 7.26 1.88 -11.84
N ILE A 104 7.22 0.60 -11.47
CA ILE A 104 8.40 -0.28 -11.53
C ILE A 104 8.79 -0.58 -12.97
N LEU A 105 7.81 -0.81 -13.85
CA LEU A 105 8.07 -0.99 -15.28
C LEU A 105 8.73 0.24 -15.89
N ASP A 106 8.12 1.41 -15.72
CA ASP A 106 8.55 2.64 -16.38
C ASP A 106 9.89 3.18 -15.88
N LEU A 107 10.14 3.08 -14.58
CA LEU A 107 11.29 3.71 -13.97
C LEU A 107 12.52 2.79 -13.85
N GLN A 108 12.34 1.47 -13.84
CA GLN A 108 13.43 0.55 -13.60
C GLN A 108 13.54 -0.57 -14.64
N LEU A 109 12.46 -1.33 -14.93
CA LEU A 109 12.57 -2.54 -15.74
C LEU A 109 12.70 -2.24 -17.23
N ILE A 110 11.87 -1.36 -17.78
CA ILE A 110 11.91 -0.97 -19.20
C ILE A 110 13.20 -0.21 -19.55
N PRO A 111 13.69 0.73 -18.74
CA PRO A 111 14.98 1.38 -19.00
C PRO A 111 16.16 0.40 -19.04
N GLU A 112 16.15 -0.66 -18.21
CA GLU A 112 17.25 -1.62 -18.13
C GLU A 112 17.15 -2.72 -19.19
N PHE A 113 15.95 -3.28 -19.39
CA PHE A 113 15.75 -4.48 -20.19
C PHE A 113 14.95 -4.27 -21.49
N GLY A 114 14.35 -3.10 -21.68
CA GLY A 114 13.36 -2.86 -22.72
C GLY A 114 13.78 -3.21 -24.13
N ASN A 115 15.05 -3.01 -24.46
CA ASN A 115 15.63 -3.31 -25.80
C ASN A 115 16.26 -4.70 -25.90
N ARG A 116 16.11 -5.55 -24.87
CA ARG A 116 16.53 -6.96 -24.92
C ARG A 116 15.34 -7.85 -25.28
N GLU A 117 15.60 -8.95 -25.92
CA GLU A 117 14.60 -9.99 -26.11
C GLU A 117 14.34 -10.71 -24.77
N VAL A 118 13.09 -11.12 -24.52
CA VAL A 118 12.73 -11.74 -23.23
C VAL A 118 13.49 -13.05 -23.00
N SER A 119 13.83 -13.79 -24.05
CA SER A 119 14.63 -15.03 -23.99
C SER A 119 16.11 -14.79 -23.67
N ASP A 120 16.65 -13.60 -23.99
CA ASP A 120 18.06 -13.27 -23.78
C ASP A 120 18.36 -12.76 -22.35
N ILE A 121 17.33 -12.51 -21.56
CA ILE A 121 17.47 -12.04 -20.19
C ILE A 121 17.86 -13.22 -19.30
N ASN A 122 19.11 -13.29 -18.94
CA ASN A 122 19.67 -14.39 -18.16
C ASN A 122 19.84 -14.06 -16.68
N LYS A 123 20.20 -15.06 -15.87
CA LYS A 123 20.42 -14.93 -14.42
C LYS A 123 21.45 -13.87 -14.06
N ALA A 124 22.53 -13.73 -14.84
CA ALA A 124 23.57 -12.74 -14.58
C ALA A 124 23.00 -11.31 -14.71
N ASN A 125 22.16 -11.06 -15.73
CA ASN A 125 21.50 -9.76 -15.90
C ASN A 125 20.61 -9.41 -14.71
N LEU A 126 19.83 -10.38 -14.20
CA LEU A 126 18.96 -10.16 -13.03
C LEU A 126 19.76 -9.90 -11.76
N LEU A 127 20.89 -10.57 -11.59
CA LEU A 127 21.78 -10.33 -10.43
C LEU A 127 22.48 -8.98 -10.53
N GLN A 128 22.93 -8.56 -11.72
CA GLN A 128 23.48 -7.23 -11.96
C GLN A 128 22.46 -6.13 -11.69
N PHE A 129 21.25 -6.28 -12.23
CA PHE A 129 20.15 -5.36 -11.95
C PHE A 129 19.81 -5.27 -10.46
N ARG A 130 19.75 -6.41 -9.76
CA ARG A 130 19.57 -6.42 -8.31
C ARG A 130 20.67 -5.65 -7.58
N ALA A 131 21.91 -5.79 -8.02
CA ALA A 131 23.04 -5.08 -7.45
C ALA A 131 23.03 -3.58 -7.78
N SER A 132 22.59 -3.18 -8.98
CA SER A 132 22.43 -1.77 -9.35
C SER A 132 21.38 -1.07 -8.49
N LEU A 133 20.22 -1.70 -8.24
CA LEU A 133 19.18 -1.15 -7.35
C LEU A 133 19.68 -0.91 -5.92
N ALA A 134 20.63 -1.71 -5.44
CA ALA A 134 21.24 -1.52 -4.13
C ALA A 134 22.23 -0.33 -4.08
N LYS A 135 22.59 0.25 -5.21
CA LYS A 135 23.55 1.36 -5.33
C LYS A 135 22.92 2.68 -5.80
N VAL A 136 21.66 2.69 -6.21
CA VAL A 136 20.96 3.90 -6.68
C VAL A 136 20.95 4.95 -5.58
N LYS A 137 21.36 6.18 -5.88
CA LYS A 137 21.32 7.28 -4.93
C LYS A 137 19.92 7.95 -4.92
N HIS A 138 19.35 8.13 -3.75
CA HIS A 138 18.11 8.86 -3.51
C HIS A 138 18.33 9.94 -2.44
N GLY A 139 18.76 11.12 -2.84
CA GLY A 139 19.23 12.16 -1.90
C GLY A 139 20.39 11.62 -1.06
N ASP A 140 20.26 11.72 0.27
CA ASP A 140 21.28 11.23 1.22
C ASP A 140 21.29 9.70 1.42
N LYS A 141 20.33 9.00 0.83
CA LYS A 141 20.21 7.54 0.96
C LYS A 141 20.81 6.83 -0.23
N VAL A 142 21.55 5.77 0.04
CA VAL A 142 22.11 4.88 -0.98
C VAL A 142 21.32 3.58 -1.00
N GLY A 143 20.85 3.21 -2.19
CA GLY A 143 20.17 1.96 -2.45
C GLY A 143 18.71 1.90 -2.04
N PHE A 144 17.96 1.05 -2.73
CA PHE A 144 16.62 0.65 -2.30
C PHE A 144 16.70 -0.35 -1.14
N SER A 145 15.68 -0.40 -0.30
CA SER A 145 15.57 -1.42 0.74
C SER A 145 15.47 -2.83 0.14
N ALA A 146 15.93 -3.85 0.89
CA ALA A 146 15.84 -5.25 0.46
C ALA A 146 14.41 -5.66 0.06
N GLY A 147 13.39 -5.21 0.80
CA GLY A 147 11.98 -5.48 0.47
C GLY A 147 11.55 -4.82 -0.83
N HIS A 148 12.04 -3.61 -1.13
CA HIS A 148 11.76 -2.92 -2.38
C HIS A 148 12.42 -3.63 -3.56
N ILE A 149 13.70 -3.97 -3.44
CA ILE A 149 14.45 -4.74 -4.45
C ILE A 149 13.78 -6.09 -4.73
N ASN A 150 13.40 -6.83 -3.68
CA ASN A 150 12.71 -8.11 -3.84
C ASN A 150 11.40 -7.96 -4.63
N ARG A 151 10.66 -6.85 -4.45
CA ARG A 151 9.43 -6.59 -5.21
C ARG A 151 9.72 -6.43 -6.72
N HIS A 152 10.79 -5.73 -7.09
CA HIS A 152 11.20 -5.63 -8.51
C HIS A 152 11.50 -6.99 -9.09
N ILE A 153 12.26 -7.81 -8.37
CA ILE A 153 12.62 -9.16 -8.80
C ILE A 153 11.37 -10.07 -8.92
N VAL A 154 10.39 -9.93 -8.00
CA VAL A 154 9.12 -10.68 -8.10
C VAL A 154 8.35 -10.30 -9.36
N ILE A 155 8.18 -9.00 -9.65
CA ILE A 155 7.48 -8.54 -10.87
C ILE A 155 8.22 -9.03 -12.11
N MET A 156 9.53 -8.87 -12.15
CA MET A 156 10.36 -9.37 -13.27
C MET A 156 10.20 -10.87 -13.49
N ARG A 157 10.19 -11.65 -12.39
CA ARG A 157 9.96 -13.11 -12.47
C ARG A 157 8.58 -13.43 -13.04
N THR A 158 7.53 -12.72 -12.62
CA THR A 158 6.17 -12.93 -13.14
C THR A 158 6.12 -12.68 -14.64
N ILE A 159 6.74 -11.59 -15.11
CA ILE A 159 6.80 -11.25 -16.53
C ILE A 159 7.57 -12.33 -17.34
N LEU A 160 8.76 -12.72 -16.85
CA LEU A 160 9.58 -13.70 -17.55
C LEU A 160 8.99 -15.11 -17.48
N THR A 161 8.22 -15.47 -16.46
CA THR A 161 7.48 -16.75 -16.42
C THR A 161 6.44 -16.79 -17.53
N GLU A 162 5.66 -15.72 -17.65
CA GLU A 162 4.63 -15.60 -18.67
C GLU A 162 5.22 -15.56 -20.09
N ALA A 163 6.33 -14.82 -20.27
CA ALA A 163 7.05 -14.78 -21.53
C ALA A 163 7.62 -16.14 -21.92
N ALA A 164 8.16 -16.89 -20.96
CA ALA A 164 8.73 -18.21 -21.17
C ALA A 164 7.68 -19.22 -21.65
N ASP A 165 6.48 -19.17 -21.08
CA ASP A 165 5.35 -20.00 -21.51
C ASP A 165 4.93 -19.67 -22.95
N ARG A 166 4.83 -18.37 -23.29
CA ARG A 166 4.36 -17.91 -24.61
C ARG A 166 5.37 -18.06 -25.73
N PHE A 167 6.66 -17.92 -25.43
CA PHE A 167 7.76 -18.02 -26.43
C PHE A 167 8.60 -19.27 -26.28
N ASN A 168 8.16 -20.22 -25.48
CA ASN A 168 8.74 -21.57 -25.33
C ASN A 168 10.24 -21.57 -25.02
N PHE A 169 10.65 -20.80 -23.98
CA PHE A 169 12.03 -20.82 -23.47
C PHE A 169 12.08 -21.13 -21.97
N THR A 170 13.25 -21.54 -21.45
CA THR A 170 13.42 -21.81 -20.02
C THR A 170 13.73 -20.54 -19.26
N PRO A 171 12.94 -20.17 -18.23
CA PRO A 171 13.17 -18.95 -17.46
C PRO A 171 14.51 -19.00 -16.70
N SER A 172 15.29 -17.92 -16.80
CA SER A 172 16.66 -17.85 -16.26
C SER A 172 16.78 -17.48 -14.79
N PHE A 173 15.66 -17.32 -14.06
CA PHE A 173 15.67 -16.85 -12.67
C PHE A 173 15.63 -17.97 -11.63
N GLN A 174 15.75 -19.24 -12.06
CA GLN A 174 15.80 -20.37 -11.13
C GLN A 174 16.92 -20.17 -10.12
N ASN A 175 16.61 -20.41 -8.81
CA ASN A 175 17.54 -20.30 -7.70
C ASN A 175 18.05 -18.87 -7.38
N ILE A 176 17.35 -17.81 -7.76
CA ILE A 176 17.63 -16.48 -7.24
C ILE A 176 16.90 -16.32 -5.88
N LYS A 177 17.67 -16.45 -4.78
CA LYS A 177 17.11 -16.24 -3.44
C LYS A 177 16.79 -14.76 -3.21
N PRO A 178 15.65 -14.43 -2.57
CA PRO A 178 15.35 -13.05 -2.19
C PRO A 178 16.39 -12.53 -1.17
N LEU A 179 16.59 -11.21 -1.19
CA LEU A 179 17.39 -10.54 -0.17
C LEU A 179 16.72 -10.68 1.19
N LYS A 180 17.52 -10.90 2.24
CA LYS A 180 16.98 -10.96 3.61
C LYS A 180 16.44 -9.59 4.02
N VAL A 181 15.16 -9.54 4.33
CA VAL A 181 14.51 -8.34 4.86
C VAL A 181 14.66 -8.35 6.37
N GLN A 182 15.23 -7.29 6.93
CA GLN A 182 15.27 -7.13 8.38
C GLN A 182 13.87 -7.01 8.93
N LYS A 183 13.56 -7.82 9.95
CA LYS A 183 12.30 -7.69 10.67
C LYS A 183 12.29 -6.34 11.40
N ILE A 184 11.24 -5.57 11.19
CA ILE A 184 11.02 -4.35 11.97
C ILE A 184 10.49 -4.80 13.32
N ASP A 185 11.17 -4.41 14.39
CA ASP A 185 10.70 -4.67 15.74
C ASP A 185 9.42 -3.91 16.02
N VAL A 186 8.52 -4.60 16.69
CA VAL A 186 7.33 -3.99 17.27
C VAL A 186 7.80 -3.15 18.47
N ASP A 187 7.50 -1.86 18.42
CA ASP A 187 7.83 -0.88 19.46
C ASP A 187 6.54 -0.15 19.89
N PRO A 188 5.68 -0.81 20.69
CA PRO A 188 4.41 -0.26 21.11
C PRO A 188 4.62 0.90 22.10
N PHE A 189 3.62 1.76 22.17
CA PHE A 189 3.55 2.80 23.20
C PHE A 189 3.07 2.20 24.52
N THR A 190 3.58 2.70 25.62
CA THR A 190 3.03 2.45 26.96
C THR A 190 1.78 3.31 27.19
N LEU A 191 0.94 2.91 28.15
CA LEU A 191 -0.24 3.73 28.51
C LEU A 191 0.12 5.16 28.93
N PRO A 192 1.15 5.40 29.78
CA PRO A 192 1.60 6.76 30.09
C PRO A 192 2.03 7.57 28.85
N GLU A 193 2.76 6.95 27.90
CA GLU A 193 3.13 7.62 26.65
C GLU A 193 1.91 8.00 25.81
N ILE A 194 0.88 7.13 25.76
CA ILE A 194 -0.39 7.42 25.06
C ILE A 194 -1.13 8.57 25.73
N GLN A 195 -1.25 8.54 27.06
CA GLN A 195 -1.90 9.61 27.83
C GLN A 195 -1.20 10.95 27.62
N LEU A 196 0.13 10.97 27.68
CA LEU A 196 0.94 12.14 27.40
C LEU A 196 0.70 12.64 25.98
N PHE A 197 0.76 11.75 24.97
CA PHE A 197 0.54 12.08 23.56
C PHE A 197 -0.85 12.70 23.32
N ILE A 198 -1.92 12.05 23.81
CA ILE A 198 -3.31 12.51 23.63
C ILE A 198 -3.55 13.83 24.39
N SER A 199 -2.91 14.04 25.55
CA SER A 199 -3.05 15.29 26.30
C SER A 199 -2.37 16.49 25.65
N LYS A 200 -1.34 16.27 24.84
CA LYS A 200 -0.51 17.33 24.23
C LYS A 200 -0.71 17.50 22.73
N VAL A 201 -1.35 16.56 22.06
CA VAL A 201 -1.69 16.74 20.65
C VAL A 201 -2.67 17.90 20.48
N ARG A 202 -2.61 18.59 19.33
CA ARG A 202 -3.57 19.63 18.96
C ARG A 202 -5.00 19.11 19.13
N SER A 203 -5.89 19.96 19.63
CA SER A 203 -7.27 19.57 19.96
C SER A 203 -8.03 18.95 18.81
N ASP A 204 -7.83 19.44 17.57
CA ASP A 204 -8.45 18.93 16.34
C ASP A 204 -7.96 17.53 15.93
N TYR A 205 -6.87 17.01 16.52
CA TYR A 205 -6.38 15.66 16.28
C TYR A 205 -6.53 14.74 17.50
N LYS A 206 -7.06 15.23 18.62
CA LYS A 206 -7.19 14.46 19.85
C LYS A 206 -8.05 13.21 19.64
N ASP A 207 -9.23 13.38 19.06
CA ASP A 207 -10.16 12.28 18.82
C ASP A 207 -9.65 11.30 17.77
N TYR A 208 -9.01 11.81 16.71
CA TYR A 208 -8.35 10.99 15.71
C TYR A 208 -7.32 10.01 16.31
N TYR A 209 -6.46 10.53 17.20
CA TYR A 209 -5.44 9.68 17.82
C TYR A 209 -6.00 8.78 18.93
N SER A 210 -7.03 9.23 19.66
CA SER A 210 -7.75 8.37 20.62
C SER A 210 -8.34 7.14 19.92
N VAL A 211 -9.07 7.35 18.82
CA VAL A 211 -9.59 6.25 17.99
C VAL A 211 -8.46 5.39 17.44
N ARG A 212 -7.39 6.02 16.95
CA ARG A 212 -6.26 5.31 16.33
C ARG A 212 -5.51 4.41 17.30
N PHE A 213 -5.29 4.85 18.55
CA PHE A 213 -4.58 4.05 19.55
C PHE A 213 -5.42 2.90 20.10
N PHE A 214 -6.75 3.05 20.21
CA PHE A 214 -7.59 2.11 20.93
C PHE A 214 -8.43 1.18 20.04
N THR A 215 -8.40 1.34 18.71
CA THR A 215 -9.14 0.48 17.78
C THR A 215 -8.26 -0.47 16.98
N GLY A 216 -6.96 -0.26 16.94
CA GLY A 216 -6.05 -1.02 16.10
C GLY A 216 -6.33 -0.93 14.59
N MET A 217 -7.12 0.05 14.13
CA MET A 217 -7.42 0.27 12.71
C MET A 217 -6.15 0.50 11.90
N ARG A 218 -6.16 0.03 10.64
CA ARG A 218 -5.10 0.39 9.68
C ARG A 218 -5.24 1.87 9.30
N THR A 219 -4.13 2.50 8.95
CA THR A 219 -4.13 3.93 8.56
C THR A 219 -5.17 4.25 7.49
N ALA A 220 -5.23 3.43 6.42
CA ALA A 220 -6.19 3.65 5.34
C ALA A 220 -7.66 3.42 5.75
N GLU A 221 -7.90 2.64 6.81
CA GLU A 221 -9.23 2.40 7.37
C GLU A 221 -9.70 3.62 8.17
N ILE A 222 -8.85 4.17 9.04
CA ILE A 222 -9.22 5.34 9.84
C ILE A 222 -9.29 6.62 9.01
N ASP A 223 -8.36 6.83 8.06
CA ASP A 223 -8.36 8.00 7.19
C ASP A 223 -9.57 8.00 6.22
N GLY A 224 -10.10 6.81 5.89
CA GLY A 224 -11.28 6.62 5.04
C GLY A 224 -12.57 6.33 5.81
N LEU A 225 -12.58 6.43 7.14
CA LEU A 225 -13.78 6.14 7.93
C LEU A 225 -14.88 7.16 7.65
N LYS A 226 -16.07 6.66 7.31
CA LYS A 226 -17.26 7.49 7.06
C LYS A 226 -18.26 7.33 8.18
N TRP A 227 -19.03 8.38 8.45
CA TRP A 227 -20.05 8.37 9.50
C TRP A 227 -21.10 7.27 9.34
N ARG A 228 -21.47 6.92 8.13
CA ARG A 228 -22.40 5.80 7.83
C ARG A 228 -21.92 4.43 8.34
N PHE A 229 -20.66 4.31 8.70
CA PHE A 229 -20.04 3.10 9.22
C PHE A 229 -19.77 3.17 10.73
N VAL A 230 -20.26 4.19 11.41
CA VAL A 230 -20.18 4.36 12.87
C VAL A 230 -21.57 4.11 13.47
N ASP A 231 -21.72 2.98 14.12
CA ASP A 231 -22.96 2.59 14.81
C ASP A 231 -22.82 2.89 16.31
N PHE A 232 -23.41 3.99 16.75
CA PHE A 232 -23.36 4.40 18.17
C PHE A 232 -24.25 3.54 19.06
N ASP A 233 -25.36 3.00 18.55
CA ASP A 233 -26.29 2.19 19.32
C ASP A 233 -25.70 0.84 19.66
N ARG A 234 -25.02 0.21 18.69
CA ARG A 234 -24.31 -1.05 18.87
C ARG A 234 -22.88 -0.86 19.38
N ARG A 235 -22.40 0.37 19.46
CA ARG A 235 -21.00 0.70 19.76
C ARG A 235 -20.00 -0.03 18.86
N GLN A 236 -20.24 0.04 17.55
CA GLN A 236 -19.42 -0.65 16.56
C GLN A 236 -18.97 0.30 15.44
N ILE A 237 -17.76 0.05 14.95
CA ILE A 237 -17.21 0.66 13.73
C ILE A 237 -17.15 -0.42 12.67
N LEU A 238 -17.87 -0.23 11.56
CA LEU A 238 -17.91 -1.17 10.46
C LEU A 238 -16.79 -0.87 9.47
N ILE A 239 -15.83 -1.76 9.34
CA ILE A 239 -14.75 -1.61 8.36
C ILE A 239 -15.21 -2.20 7.02
N ARG A 240 -15.53 -1.34 6.07
CA ARG A 240 -16.05 -1.71 4.74
C ARG A 240 -15.21 -1.14 3.60
N GLU A 241 -14.63 0.03 3.80
CA GLU A 241 -13.88 0.78 2.81
C GLU A 241 -12.54 1.25 3.38
N THR A 242 -11.61 1.60 2.49
CA THR A 242 -10.30 2.16 2.85
C THR A 242 -9.96 3.33 1.92
N TRP A 243 -9.26 4.33 2.42
CA TRP A 243 -8.77 5.46 1.62
C TRP A 243 -7.32 5.26 1.24
N VAL A 244 -7.04 5.06 -0.05
CA VAL A 244 -5.69 4.77 -0.54
C VAL A 244 -5.35 5.70 -1.71
N LYS A 245 -4.33 6.53 -1.55
CA LYS A 245 -3.81 7.42 -2.61
C LYS A 245 -4.88 8.26 -3.32
N GLY A 246 -5.86 8.80 -2.57
CA GLY A 246 -6.91 9.64 -3.13
C GLY A 246 -8.15 8.90 -3.66
N TYR A 247 -8.26 7.62 -3.39
CA TYR A 247 -9.38 6.79 -3.86
C TYR A 247 -9.94 5.92 -2.76
N VAL A 248 -11.25 5.68 -2.81
CA VAL A 248 -11.92 4.67 -2.01
C VAL A 248 -11.65 3.30 -2.62
N GLU A 249 -11.10 2.39 -1.84
CA GLU A 249 -10.95 0.97 -2.20
C GLU A 249 -11.73 0.11 -1.22
N TYR A 250 -12.41 -0.93 -1.71
CA TYR A 250 -13.02 -1.95 -0.84
C TYR A 250 -11.94 -2.73 -0.08
N THR A 251 -12.30 -3.30 1.06
CA THR A 251 -11.37 -4.08 1.88
C THR A 251 -10.82 -5.30 1.12
N LYS A 252 -9.57 -5.70 1.46
CA LYS A 252 -8.73 -6.60 0.64
C LYS A 252 -9.25 -8.03 0.49
N THR A 253 -9.98 -8.53 1.48
CA THR A 253 -10.52 -9.89 1.58
C THR A 253 -11.80 -9.84 2.39
N ASP A 254 -12.64 -10.85 2.30
CA ASP A 254 -13.84 -10.98 3.12
C ASP A 254 -13.51 -10.92 4.62
N GLY A 255 -12.38 -11.48 5.06
CA GLY A 255 -11.89 -11.36 6.43
C GLY A 255 -11.37 -9.97 6.83
N SER A 256 -11.25 -9.02 5.90
CA SER A 256 -10.93 -7.63 6.22
C SER A 256 -12.16 -6.79 6.53
N GLN A 257 -13.36 -7.22 6.10
CA GLN A 257 -14.62 -6.67 6.56
C GLN A 257 -14.85 -7.19 7.97
N ARG A 258 -15.08 -6.28 8.89
CA ARG A 258 -15.26 -6.59 10.31
C ARG A 258 -15.96 -5.47 11.03
N GLU A 259 -16.41 -5.77 12.21
CA GLU A 259 -16.91 -4.84 13.19
C GLU A 259 -15.86 -4.67 14.30
N ILE A 260 -15.49 -3.43 14.60
CA ILE A 260 -14.63 -3.07 15.71
C ILE A 260 -15.49 -2.56 16.84
N GLU A 261 -15.37 -3.17 18.01
CA GLU A 261 -16.08 -2.75 19.20
C GLU A 261 -15.47 -1.47 19.77
N MET A 262 -16.33 -0.51 20.16
CA MET A 262 -15.89 0.75 20.75
C MET A 262 -15.73 0.60 22.25
N SER A 263 -14.49 0.72 22.74
CA SER A 263 -14.28 1.01 24.15
C SER A 263 -14.84 2.38 24.53
N GLN A 264 -15.06 2.64 25.82
CA GLN A 264 -15.61 3.93 26.28
C GLN A 264 -14.83 5.14 25.75
N PRO A 265 -13.46 5.17 25.80
CA PRO A 265 -12.70 6.29 25.23
C PRO A 265 -12.89 6.48 23.71
N VAL A 266 -13.09 5.39 22.97
CA VAL A 266 -13.35 5.45 21.51
C VAL A 266 -14.75 6.02 21.24
N PHE A 267 -15.73 5.57 22.00
CA PHE A 267 -17.11 6.05 21.88
C PHE A 267 -17.20 7.56 22.16
N GLU A 268 -16.59 8.02 23.25
CA GLU A 268 -16.55 9.43 23.62
C GLU A 268 -15.83 10.28 22.57
N ALA A 269 -14.68 9.82 22.08
CA ALA A 269 -13.94 10.50 21.01
C ALA A 269 -14.77 10.63 19.73
N LEU A 270 -15.48 9.57 19.31
CA LEU A 270 -16.34 9.63 18.13
C LEU A 270 -17.57 10.51 18.35
N ARG A 271 -18.18 10.50 19.55
CA ARG A 271 -19.28 11.40 19.90
C ARG A 271 -18.84 12.86 19.87
N HIS A 272 -17.67 13.17 20.40
CA HIS A 272 -17.10 14.52 20.35
C HIS A 272 -16.77 14.92 18.90
N GLN A 273 -16.13 14.03 18.14
CA GLN A 273 -15.83 14.27 16.72
C GLN A 273 -17.09 14.48 15.86
N TYR A 274 -18.21 13.85 16.23
CA TYR A 274 -19.49 14.02 15.53
C TYR A 274 -20.00 15.46 15.60
N LEU A 275 -19.77 16.16 16.70
CA LEU A 275 -20.12 17.58 16.82
C LEU A 275 -19.37 18.45 15.79
N ALA A 276 -18.15 18.08 15.45
CA ALA A 276 -17.32 18.83 14.50
C ALA A 276 -17.57 18.45 13.03
N THR A 277 -17.72 17.16 12.73
CA THR A 277 -17.74 16.66 11.33
C THR A 277 -18.97 15.79 11.00
N GLY A 278 -19.96 15.67 11.88
CA GLY A 278 -21.15 14.85 11.66
C GLY A 278 -22.00 15.24 10.44
N HIS A 279 -21.84 16.48 9.96
CA HIS A 279 -22.46 16.99 8.73
C HIS A 279 -21.67 16.65 7.45
N GLN A 280 -20.48 16.07 7.60
CA GLN A 280 -19.60 15.66 6.49
C GLN A 280 -19.68 14.14 6.25
N GLU A 281 -19.10 13.67 5.15
CA GLU A 281 -19.09 12.24 4.84
C GLU A 281 -18.07 11.48 5.70
N TYR A 282 -16.86 12.07 5.90
CA TYR A 282 -15.76 11.42 6.60
C TYR A 282 -15.71 11.85 8.06
N VAL A 283 -15.41 10.89 8.94
CA VAL A 283 -15.25 11.11 10.38
C VAL A 283 -14.10 12.08 10.66
N PHE A 284 -12.94 11.81 10.06
CA PHE A 284 -11.75 12.62 10.17
C PHE A 284 -11.44 13.28 8.83
N SER A 285 -11.73 14.55 8.72
CA SER A 285 -11.68 15.30 7.46
C SER A 285 -11.00 16.65 7.62
N THR A 286 -10.62 17.20 6.49
CA THR A 286 -10.19 18.60 6.41
C THR A 286 -11.39 19.54 6.49
N LEU A 287 -11.15 20.84 6.63
CA LEU A 287 -12.21 21.86 6.60
C LEU A 287 -13.06 21.81 5.31
N SER A 288 -12.50 21.33 4.21
CA SER A 288 -13.21 21.15 2.95
C SER A 288 -13.97 19.82 2.85
N GLY A 289 -14.02 19.00 3.91
CA GLY A 289 -14.70 17.71 3.93
C GLY A 289 -13.91 16.56 3.29
N ALA A 290 -12.71 16.80 2.79
CA ALA A 290 -11.87 15.74 2.22
C ALA A 290 -11.19 14.89 3.32
N PRO A 291 -10.93 13.60 3.07
CA PRO A 291 -10.19 12.74 4.01
C PRO A 291 -8.82 13.31 4.37
N LEU A 292 -8.34 13.00 5.58
CA LEU A 292 -7.02 13.42 6.02
C LEU A 292 -5.93 12.76 5.16
N SER A 293 -4.91 13.54 4.79
CA SER A 293 -3.72 13.01 4.13
C SER A 293 -2.77 12.43 5.17
N ASN A 294 -2.64 11.11 5.22
CA ASN A 294 -1.71 10.44 6.13
C ASN A 294 -0.28 11.02 6.08
N ASN A 295 0.21 11.36 4.88
CA ASN A 295 1.54 11.94 4.72
C ASN A 295 1.66 13.31 5.41
N ASN A 296 0.63 14.17 5.27
CA ASN A 296 0.60 15.47 5.91
C ASN A 296 0.46 15.36 7.43
N VAL A 297 -0.45 14.51 7.91
CA VAL A 297 -0.65 14.26 9.35
C VAL A 297 0.64 13.70 9.97
N THR A 298 1.29 12.74 9.30
CA THR A 298 2.54 12.16 9.78
C THR A 298 3.67 13.19 9.88
N LYS A 299 3.85 14.02 8.84
CA LYS A 299 4.95 14.99 8.79
C LYS A 299 4.71 16.23 9.67
N ARG A 300 3.45 16.68 9.79
CA ARG A 300 3.13 17.96 10.42
C ARG A 300 2.60 17.83 11.85
N VAL A 301 2.11 16.66 12.24
CA VAL A 301 1.54 16.43 13.58
C VAL A 301 2.30 15.33 14.30
N TRP A 302 2.37 14.12 13.73
CA TRP A 302 2.90 12.93 14.39
C TRP A 302 4.37 13.07 14.82
N TYR A 303 5.28 13.24 13.89
CA TYR A 303 6.70 13.34 14.20
C TYR A 303 7.07 14.60 15.00
N PRO A 304 6.56 15.79 14.67
CA PRO A 304 6.83 16.97 15.49
C PRO A 304 6.39 16.81 16.94
N LEU A 305 5.23 16.18 17.19
CA LEU A 305 4.76 15.93 18.53
C LEU A 305 5.65 14.90 19.27
N LEU A 306 6.02 13.79 18.65
CA LEU A 306 6.95 12.83 19.26
C LEU A 306 8.27 13.49 19.66
N THR A 307 8.82 14.33 18.78
CA THR A 307 10.05 15.09 19.07
C THR A 307 9.85 16.07 20.23
N HIS A 308 8.72 16.80 20.25
CA HIS A 308 8.41 17.76 21.32
C HIS A 308 8.25 17.09 22.68
N LEU A 309 7.72 15.88 22.72
CA LEU A 309 7.50 15.11 23.95
C LEU A 309 8.70 14.25 24.36
N ASP A 310 9.82 14.35 23.64
CA ASP A 310 11.00 13.50 23.82
C ASP A 310 10.67 11.99 23.79
N LEU A 311 9.68 11.62 22.97
CA LEU A 311 9.31 10.24 22.75
C LEU A 311 10.09 9.64 21.57
N ARG A 312 10.38 8.35 21.64
CA ARG A 312 11.03 7.64 20.53
C ARG A 312 10.28 7.84 19.21
N LEU A 313 11.00 8.11 18.13
CA LEU A 313 10.42 8.31 16.80
C LEU A 313 9.90 6.97 16.25
N ARG A 314 8.64 6.70 16.50
CA ARG A 314 7.92 5.52 16.02
C ARG A 314 7.10 5.86 14.77
N ARG A 315 6.98 4.90 13.85
CA ARG A 315 6.07 5.07 12.71
C ARG A 315 4.61 5.06 13.17
N PRO A 316 3.69 5.82 12.52
CA PRO A 316 2.28 5.84 12.92
C PRO A 316 1.61 4.46 13.02
N TYR A 317 2.08 3.47 12.26
CA TYR A 317 1.57 2.10 12.30
C TYR A 317 1.80 1.41 13.67
N GLN A 318 2.70 1.92 14.49
CA GLN A 318 2.91 1.41 15.85
C GLN A 318 1.68 1.60 16.76
N THR A 319 0.77 2.54 16.46
CA THR A 319 -0.51 2.64 17.18
C THR A 319 -1.33 1.36 17.10
N ARG A 320 -1.34 0.70 15.94
CA ARG A 320 -2.00 -0.59 15.75
C ARG A 320 -1.31 -1.72 16.53
N HIS A 321 0.02 -1.72 16.55
CA HIS A 321 0.78 -2.66 17.37
C HIS A 321 0.52 -2.41 18.85
N THR A 322 0.39 -1.15 19.26
CA THR A 322 0.04 -0.76 20.63
C THR A 322 -1.33 -1.31 21.03
N ALA A 323 -2.37 -1.14 20.22
CA ALA A 323 -3.69 -1.70 20.53
C ALA A 323 -3.61 -3.21 20.77
N ALA A 324 -2.95 -3.95 19.86
CA ALA A 324 -2.82 -5.39 19.99
C ALA A 324 -2.07 -5.83 21.28
N THR A 325 -0.99 -5.11 21.62
CA THR A 325 -0.21 -5.42 22.83
C THR A 325 -0.98 -5.08 24.12
N LEU A 326 -1.74 -3.99 24.13
CA LEU A 326 -2.59 -3.62 25.27
C LEU A 326 -3.69 -4.64 25.47
N TRP A 327 -4.39 -5.07 24.43
CA TRP A 327 -5.43 -6.10 24.52
C TRP A 327 -4.87 -7.44 25.02
N LEU A 328 -3.71 -7.85 24.51
CA LEU A 328 -3.04 -9.06 25.02
C LEU A 328 -2.62 -8.93 26.48
N ALA A 329 -2.09 -7.78 26.87
CA ALA A 329 -1.67 -7.50 28.25
C ALA A 329 -2.86 -7.44 29.22
N SER A 330 -4.05 -7.03 28.76
CA SER A 330 -5.28 -7.03 29.55
C SER A 330 -5.95 -8.41 29.65
N GLY A 331 -5.46 -9.41 28.90
CA GLY A 331 -5.99 -10.78 28.94
C GLY A 331 -7.11 -11.06 27.96
N GLU A 332 -7.32 -10.20 26.96
CA GLU A 332 -8.33 -10.43 25.93
C GLU A 332 -8.01 -11.70 25.10
N SER A 333 -9.07 -12.38 24.64
CA SER A 333 -8.93 -13.58 23.83
C SER A 333 -8.17 -13.30 22.53
N PRO A 334 -7.16 -14.13 22.17
CA PRO A 334 -6.43 -14.00 20.92
C PRO A 334 -7.34 -14.03 19.68
N GLU A 335 -8.42 -14.80 19.71
CA GLU A 335 -9.41 -14.91 18.63
C GLU A 335 -10.18 -13.59 18.48
N TRP A 336 -10.59 -12.99 19.60
CA TRP A 336 -11.23 -11.68 19.60
C TRP A 336 -10.28 -10.61 19.05
N ILE A 337 -9.03 -10.59 19.51
CA ILE A 337 -8.00 -9.62 19.03
C ILE A 337 -7.76 -9.81 17.54
N ALA A 338 -7.60 -11.04 17.06
CA ALA A 338 -7.42 -11.33 15.63
C ALA A 338 -8.59 -10.81 14.81
N ARG A 339 -9.82 -10.97 15.28
CA ARG A 339 -11.05 -10.46 14.68
C ARG A 339 -11.06 -8.93 14.64
N GLN A 340 -10.81 -8.26 15.80
CA GLN A 340 -10.71 -6.80 15.88
C GLN A 340 -9.65 -6.24 14.91
N MET A 341 -8.52 -6.91 14.80
CA MET A 341 -7.45 -6.52 13.88
C MET A 341 -7.71 -6.88 12.41
N GLY A 342 -8.65 -7.77 12.11
CA GLY A 342 -8.86 -8.31 10.75
C GLY A 342 -7.66 -9.14 10.29
N HIS A 343 -7.20 -10.04 11.14
CA HIS A 343 -6.27 -11.11 10.81
C HIS A 343 -7.07 -12.36 10.44
N ALA A 344 -6.61 -13.11 9.44
CA ALA A 344 -7.27 -14.31 9.00
C ALA A 344 -7.24 -15.42 10.07
N ASN A 345 -6.23 -15.42 10.94
CA ASN A 345 -6.04 -16.35 12.05
C ASN A 345 -5.20 -15.74 13.17
N THR A 346 -5.06 -16.45 14.26
CA THR A 346 -4.25 -16.03 15.42
C THR A 346 -2.74 -16.23 15.23
N GLU A 347 -2.30 -16.96 14.20
CA GLU A 347 -0.87 -17.23 13.95
C GLU A 347 -0.08 -15.93 13.78
N MET A 348 -0.63 -14.98 13.02
CA MET A 348 -0.02 -13.66 12.84
C MET A 348 0.12 -12.93 14.18
N LEU A 349 -0.90 -13.04 15.05
CA LEU A 349 -0.89 -12.42 16.37
C LEU A 349 0.24 -12.99 17.22
N PHE A 350 0.33 -14.30 17.35
CA PHE A 350 1.39 -14.95 18.14
C PHE A 350 2.78 -14.72 17.54
N ARG A 351 2.92 -14.82 16.23
CA ARG A 351 4.22 -14.58 15.57
C ARG A 351 4.78 -13.18 15.81
N VAL A 352 3.90 -12.17 15.95
CA VAL A 352 4.29 -10.76 16.11
C VAL A 352 4.34 -10.34 17.57
N TYR A 353 3.40 -10.84 18.41
CA TYR A 353 3.15 -10.30 19.74
C TYR A 353 3.35 -11.30 20.88
N SER A 354 3.83 -12.53 20.63
CA SER A 354 3.98 -13.56 21.66
C SER A 354 4.74 -13.08 22.92
N ARG A 355 5.74 -12.23 22.73
CA ARG A 355 6.53 -11.64 23.83
C ARG A 355 5.72 -10.69 24.76
N TYR A 356 4.52 -10.29 24.37
CA TYR A 356 3.65 -9.41 25.15
C TYR A 356 2.48 -10.16 25.80
N VAL A 357 2.42 -11.48 25.63
CA VAL A 357 1.38 -12.31 26.26
C VAL A 357 1.89 -12.71 27.65
N PRO A 358 1.28 -12.23 28.74
CA PRO A 358 1.79 -12.46 30.10
C PRO A 358 1.98 -13.95 30.43
N ASN A 359 1.02 -14.79 29.99
CA ASN A 359 1.04 -16.22 30.29
C ASN A 359 2.00 -17.02 29.41
N LEU A 360 2.40 -16.54 28.21
CA LEU A 360 3.40 -17.20 27.37
C LEU A 360 4.85 -16.85 27.78
N THR A 361 5.04 -15.79 28.53
CA THR A 361 6.36 -15.42 29.08
C THR A 361 6.66 -16.08 30.42
N ARG A 362 5.64 -16.59 31.12
CA ARG A 362 5.80 -17.38 32.34
C ARG A 362 6.26 -18.78 31.96
N ARG A 363 7.39 -19.22 32.50
CA ARG A 363 7.96 -20.56 32.27
C ARG A 363 7.91 -21.45 33.52
N ASP A 364 7.16 -21.02 34.55
CA ASP A 364 7.22 -21.56 35.91
C ASP A 364 5.96 -22.34 36.34
N GLY A 365 4.93 -22.40 35.48
CA GLY A 365 3.68 -23.08 35.82
C GLY A 365 2.84 -22.41 36.92
N SER A 366 3.27 -21.25 37.42
CA SER A 366 2.64 -20.61 38.62
C SER A 366 1.16 -20.27 38.42
N ALA A 367 0.71 -20.01 37.19
CA ALA A 367 -0.72 -19.79 36.92
C ALA A 367 -1.57 -21.07 37.08
N PHE A 368 -1.00 -22.21 36.71
CA PHE A 368 -1.66 -23.52 36.93
C PHE A 368 -1.66 -23.90 38.39
N GLU A 369 -0.56 -23.68 39.08
CA GLU A 369 -0.45 -23.86 40.52
C GLU A 369 -1.49 -23.03 41.31
N GLN A 370 -1.64 -21.74 40.95
CA GLN A 370 -2.69 -20.89 41.52
C GLN A 370 -4.10 -21.40 41.22
N LEU A 371 -4.35 -21.87 40.01
CA LEU A 371 -5.65 -22.47 39.65
C LEU A 371 -5.94 -23.70 40.53
N LEU A 372 -4.97 -24.56 40.72
CA LEU A 372 -5.10 -25.73 41.56
C LEU A 372 -5.32 -25.35 43.02
N THR A 373 -4.51 -24.44 43.56
CA THR A 373 -4.63 -23.95 44.93
C THR A 373 -6.00 -23.36 45.19
N ASN A 374 -6.52 -22.54 44.26
CA ASN A 374 -7.83 -21.91 44.43
C ASN A 374 -9.02 -22.87 44.32
N ASN A 375 -8.88 -23.98 43.60
CA ASN A 375 -9.98 -24.93 43.36
C ASN A 375 -9.85 -26.24 44.11
N PHE A 376 -8.66 -26.56 44.61
CA PHE A 376 -8.34 -27.79 45.33
C PHE A 376 -7.71 -27.53 46.71
N ALA A 377 -7.93 -26.31 47.27
CA ALA A 377 -7.60 -26.08 48.67
C ALA A 377 -8.42 -27.07 49.51
N VAL A 378 -7.78 -28.15 49.90
CA VAL A 378 -8.34 -29.18 50.78
C VAL A 378 -8.66 -28.49 52.09
N GLU A 379 -9.92 -28.59 52.53
CA GLU A 379 -10.31 -28.30 53.90
C GLU A 379 -9.33 -28.99 54.85
N GLY A 380 -8.70 -28.21 55.71
CA GLY A 380 -7.73 -28.75 56.64
C GLY A 380 -8.36 -29.86 57.47
N VAL A 381 -7.73 -31.00 57.46
CA VAL A 381 -7.97 -32.01 58.45
C VAL A 381 -7.39 -31.51 59.74
N ASP A 382 -8.27 -31.02 60.62
CA ASP A 382 -7.94 -30.77 62.05
C ASP A 382 -7.52 -32.13 62.66
N HIS A 383 -6.25 -32.26 62.88
CA HIS A 383 -5.73 -33.32 63.79
C HIS A 383 -5.72 -32.76 65.19
N GLU A 384 -6.67 -33.26 66.01
CA GLU A 384 -6.57 -33.24 67.46
C GLU A 384 -5.30 -33.95 67.97
#